data_25f94407faea61d4aa6bcab62f57665e
#
_entry.id   25f94407faea61d4aa6bcab62f57665e
#
_cell.length_a   1.000
_cell.length_b   1.000
_cell.length_c   1.000
_cell.angle_alpha   90.00
_cell.angle_beta   90.00
_cell.angle_gamma   90.00
#
_symmetry.space_group_name_H-M   'P 1'
#
loop_
_entity.id
_entity.type
_entity.pdbx_description
1 polymer ?
#
loop_
_entity_poly.entity_id
_entity_poly.type
_entity_poly.pdbx_seq_one_letter_code
_entity_poly.pdbx_strand_id
1 'polypeptide(L)'
;MNNNLIFKLSFFGLAMAFATVYIIPSTIEPFCWLLIFIVCAYIIAKQCSSHYFLNGFMVSLLNCVWITMVHILLFHTYIANHFDEAVLMAKMPMPTHPRLMMLITGPIIGIISGLVLGLFAFIASKLLKKKL
;
A
#
# COMPACT_ATOMS: atom_id res chain seq x y z
N MET A 1 9.64 7.80 16.09
CA MET A 1 8.98 6.90 15.14
C MET A 1 8.58 5.62 15.87
N ASN A 2 7.40 5.09 15.63
CA ASN A 2 6.88 3.89 16.34
C ASN A 2 7.00 2.65 15.44
N ASN A 3 8.16 2.01 15.45
CA ASN A 3 8.46 0.89 14.56
C ASN A 3 7.55 -0.32 14.78
N ASN A 4 7.13 -0.58 16.02
CA ASN A 4 6.21 -1.68 16.33
C ASN A 4 4.82 -1.43 15.71
N LEU A 5 4.32 -0.21 15.82
CA LEU A 5 3.05 0.18 15.20
C LEU A 5 3.13 0.13 13.68
N ILE A 6 4.21 0.65 13.09
CA ILE A 6 4.47 0.61 11.64
C ILE A 6 4.39 -0.83 11.14
N PHE A 7 5.09 -1.75 11.80
CA PHE A 7 5.10 -3.15 11.42
C PHE A 7 3.70 -3.78 11.53
N LYS A 8 2.99 -3.54 12.63
CA LYS A 8 1.61 -4.05 12.83
C LYS A 8 0.65 -3.53 11.75
N LEU A 9 0.69 -2.24 11.44
CA LEU A 9 -0.18 -1.66 10.41
C LEU A 9 0.17 -2.14 9.00
N SER A 10 1.41 -2.52 8.74
CA SER A 10 1.80 -3.08 7.44
C SER A 10 1.15 -4.42 7.12
N PHE A 11 0.59 -5.13 8.10
CA PHE A 11 -0.18 -6.34 7.84
C PHE A 11 -1.47 -6.10 7.06
N PHE A 12 -2.01 -4.88 7.05
CA PHE A 12 -3.06 -4.52 6.08
C PHE A 12 -2.58 -4.68 4.64
N GLY A 13 -1.32 -4.30 4.35
CA GLY A 13 -0.71 -4.52 3.04
C GLY A 13 -0.55 -6.00 2.70
N LEU A 14 -0.16 -6.83 3.66
CA LEU A 14 -0.07 -8.27 3.46
C LEU A 14 -1.45 -8.89 3.17
N ALA A 15 -2.47 -8.51 3.95
CA ALA A 15 -3.84 -8.95 3.73
C ALA A 15 -4.37 -8.53 2.35
N MET A 16 -4.14 -7.27 1.97
CA MET A 16 -4.49 -6.75 0.65
C MET A 16 -3.73 -7.44 -0.48
N ALA A 17 -2.47 -7.78 -0.27
CA ALA A 17 -1.66 -8.49 -1.26
C ALA A 17 -2.31 -9.82 -1.67
N PHE A 18 -2.73 -10.61 -0.71
CA PHE A 18 -3.46 -11.87 -0.99
C PHE A 18 -4.88 -11.61 -1.51
N ALA A 19 -5.58 -10.64 -0.94
CA ALA A 19 -6.94 -10.32 -1.36
C ALA A 19 -6.99 -9.85 -2.83
N THR A 20 -6.04 -9.05 -3.28
CA THR A 20 -5.96 -8.59 -4.67
C THR A 20 -5.57 -9.70 -5.63
N VAL A 21 -4.79 -10.68 -5.21
CA VAL A 21 -4.46 -11.84 -6.07
C VAL A 21 -5.69 -12.70 -6.34
N TYR A 22 -6.56 -12.92 -5.35
CA TYR A 22 -7.62 -13.92 -5.43
C TYR A 22 -9.04 -13.36 -5.55
N ILE A 23 -9.33 -12.22 -4.94
CA ILE A 23 -10.71 -11.78 -4.69
C ILE A 23 -11.01 -10.38 -5.25
N ILE A 24 -10.13 -9.41 -5.00
CA ILE A 24 -10.40 -7.99 -5.26
C ILE A 24 -9.99 -7.63 -6.70
N PRO A 25 -10.94 -7.19 -7.55
CA PRO A 25 -10.61 -6.69 -8.88
C PRO A 25 -9.99 -5.28 -8.83
N SER A 26 -9.24 -4.92 -9.86
CA SER A 26 -8.55 -3.63 -9.96
C SER A 26 -9.48 -2.42 -9.85
N THR A 27 -10.75 -2.56 -10.21
CA THR A 27 -11.75 -1.48 -10.13
C THR A 27 -12.16 -1.14 -8.69
N ILE A 28 -12.14 -2.12 -7.79
CA ILE A 28 -12.53 -1.97 -6.36
C ILE A 28 -11.31 -1.68 -5.48
N GLU A 29 -10.15 -2.11 -5.89
CA GLU A 29 -8.90 -1.99 -5.14
C GLU A 29 -8.62 -0.57 -4.60
N PRO A 30 -8.77 0.53 -5.38
CA PRO A 30 -8.53 1.89 -4.87
C PRO A 30 -9.41 2.28 -3.69
N PHE A 31 -10.65 1.81 -3.66
CA PHE A 31 -11.59 2.09 -2.56
C PHE A 31 -11.18 1.35 -1.28
N CYS A 32 -10.71 0.12 -1.41
CA CYS A 32 -10.16 -0.66 -0.29
C CYS A 32 -8.91 0.04 0.29
N TRP A 33 -8.02 0.52 -0.56
CA TRP A 33 -6.84 1.27 -0.13
C TRP A 33 -7.18 2.57 0.56
N LEU A 34 -8.17 3.32 0.05
CA LEU A 34 -8.62 4.55 0.69
C LEU A 34 -9.12 4.28 2.11
N LEU A 35 -9.93 3.23 2.30
CA LEU A 35 -10.42 2.84 3.62
C LEU A 35 -9.26 2.46 4.57
N ILE A 36 -8.31 1.66 4.10
CA ILE A 36 -7.13 1.28 4.87
C ILE A 36 -6.30 2.51 5.25
N PHE A 37 -6.12 3.46 4.35
CA PHE A 37 -5.39 4.69 4.62
C PHE A 37 -6.06 5.55 5.70
N ILE A 38 -7.37 5.66 5.66
CA ILE A 38 -8.13 6.39 6.69
C ILE A 38 -7.97 5.71 8.05
N VAL A 39 -8.12 4.38 8.11
CA VAL A 39 -7.96 3.61 9.35
C VAL A 39 -6.54 3.71 9.89
N CYS A 40 -5.52 3.52 9.04
CA CYS A 40 -4.12 3.64 9.45
C CYS A 40 -3.79 5.06 9.92
N ALA A 41 -4.26 6.09 9.22
CA ALA A 41 -4.05 7.48 9.60
C ALA A 41 -4.66 7.80 10.97
N TYR A 42 -5.86 7.32 11.23
CA TYR A 42 -6.53 7.47 12.53
C TYR A 42 -5.74 6.79 13.66
N ILE A 43 -5.32 5.54 13.45
CA ILE A 43 -4.56 4.78 14.45
C ILE A 43 -3.21 5.45 14.74
N ILE A 44 -2.49 5.89 13.71
CA ILE A 44 -1.22 6.61 13.84
C ILE A 44 -1.43 7.91 14.63
N ALA A 45 -2.45 8.68 14.29
CA ALA A 45 -2.75 9.94 14.95
C ALA A 45 -3.10 9.76 16.44
N LYS A 46 -3.73 8.63 16.77
CA LYS A 46 -4.14 8.31 18.15
C LYS A 46 -3.01 7.71 19.00
N GLN A 47 -2.16 6.86 18.41
CA GLN A 47 -1.15 6.10 19.15
C GLN A 47 0.25 6.71 19.10
N CYS A 48 0.54 7.60 18.16
CA CYS A 48 1.81 8.29 18.08
C CYS A 48 1.75 9.66 18.75
N SER A 49 2.87 10.06 19.37
CA SER A 49 3.03 11.40 19.97
C SER A 49 3.68 12.39 19.00
N SER A 50 4.41 11.88 17.99
CA SER A 50 5.17 12.69 17.04
C SER A 50 5.41 11.92 15.73
N HIS A 51 6.04 12.58 14.75
CA HIS A 51 6.45 11.98 13.47
C HIS A 51 5.31 11.29 12.70
N TYR A 52 4.10 11.87 12.75
CA TYR A 52 2.90 11.29 12.13
C TYR A 52 3.07 11.01 10.65
N PHE A 53 3.63 11.96 9.90
CA PHE A 53 3.91 11.81 8.48
C PHE A 53 4.86 10.64 8.21
N LEU A 54 5.99 10.57 8.93
CA LEU A 54 6.97 9.51 8.76
C LEU A 54 6.41 8.13 9.10
N ASN A 55 5.60 8.03 10.16
CA ASN A 55 4.95 6.76 10.50
C ASN A 55 4.02 6.30 9.37
N GLY A 56 3.19 7.18 8.81
CA GLY A 56 2.33 6.87 7.68
C GLY A 56 3.11 6.51 6.41
N PHE A 57 4.14 7.27 6.11
CA PHE A 57 5.03 7.00 4.98
C PHE A 57 5.67 5.61 5.07
N MET A 58 6.21 5.25 6.22
CA MET A 58 6.85 3.96 6.44
C MET A 58 5.87 2.78 6.41
N VAL A 59 4.65 2.96 6.92
CA VAL A 59 3.59 1.96 6.79
C VAL A 59 3.32 1.64 5.33
N SER A 60 3.19 2.66 4.49
CA SER A 60 2.92 2.47 3.07
C SER A 60 4.09 1.82 2.33
N LEU A 61 5.33 2.18 2.67
CA LEU A 61 6.50 1.50 2.09
C LEU A 61 6.51 0.00 2.41
N LEU A 62 6.24 -0.38 3.67
CA LEU A 62 6.14 -1.79 4.05
C LEU A 62 4.95 -2.49 3.39
N ASN A 63 3.81 -1.82 3.27
CA ASN A 63 2.67 -2.35 2.51
C ASN A 63 3.09 -2.70 1.08
N CYS A 64 3.83 -1.81 0.42
CA CYS A 64 4.33 -2.04 -0.94
C CYS A 64 5.30 -3.21 -1.02
N VAL A 65 6.15 -3.40 -0.03
CA VAL A 65 7.05 -4.57 0.04
C VAL A 65 6.23 -5.85 0.06
N TRP A 66 5.22 -5.95 0.92
CA TRP A 66 4.34 -7.12 1.00
C TRP A 66 3.61 -7.38 -0.32
N ILE A 67 3.01 -6.34 -0.91
CA ILE A 67 2.27 -6.45 -2.17
C ILE A 67 3.18 -6.90 -3.29
N THR A 68 4.32 -6.25 -3.47
CA THR A 68 5.27 -6.58 -4.54
C THR A 68 5.75 -8.03 -4.40
N MET A 69 6.12 -8.45 -3.19
CA MET A 69 6.56 -9.83 -2.96
C MET A 69 5.47 -10.85 -3.30
N VAL A 70 4.26 -10.67 -2.79
CA VAL A 70 3.16 -11.61 -3.02
C VAL A 70 2.75 -11.65 -4.49
N HIS A 71 2.66 -10.49 -5.15
CA HIS A 71 2.33 -10.43 -6.57
C HIS A 71 3.40 -11.07 -7.46
N ILE A 72 4.68 -10.94 -7.12
CA ILE A 72 5.77 -11.62 -7.85
C ILE A 72 5.71 -13.13 -7.63
N LEU A 73 5.51 -13.58 -6.39
CA LEU A 73 5.45 -15.01 -6.06
C LEU A 73 4.21 -15.68 -6.67
N LEU A 74 3.07 -15.01 -6.67
CA LEU A 74 1.80 -15.50 -7.19
C LEU A 74 1.45 -14.86 -8.54
N PHE A 75 2.44 -14.54 -9.34
CA PHE A 75 2.30 -13.78 -10.58
C PHE A 75 1.27 -14.36 -11.53
N HIS A 76 1.30 -15.67 -11.79
CA HIS A 76 0.37 -16.31 -12.70
C HIS A 76 -1.09 -16.21 -12.23
N THR A 77 -1.33 -16.39 -10.94
CA THR A 77 -2.65 -16.25 -10.35
C THR A 77 -3.14 -14.80 -10.38
N TYR A 78 -2.25 -13.86 -10.09
CA TYR A 78 -2.54 -12.42 -10.15
C TYR A 78 -2.98 -12.01 -11.57
N ILE A 79 -2.21 -12.36 -12.57
CA ILE A 79 -2.50 -12.02 -13.98
C ILE A 79 -3.77 -12.70 -14.49
N ALA A 80 -4.03 -13.93 -14.06
CA ALA A 80 -5.27 -14.65 -14.42
C ALA A 80 -6.54 -13.93 -13.92
N ASN A 81 -6.45 -13.24 -12.77
CA ASN A 81 -7.56 -12.50 -12.18
C ASN A 81 -7.57 -10.99 -12.54
N HIS A 82 -6.54 -10.49 -13.22
CA HIS A 82 -6.36 -9.07 -13.55
C HIS A 82 -5.98 -8.91 -15.02
N PHE A 83 -6.94 -9.17 -15.91
CA PHE A 83 -6.72 -9.14 -17.36
C PHE A 83 -6.22 -7.77 -17.85
N ASP A 84 -6.80 -6.68 -17.36
CA ASP A 84 -6.40 -5.32 -17.73
C ASP A 84 -4.95 -5.02 -17.37
N GLU A 85 -4.51 -5.47 -16.21
CA GLU A 85 -3.10 -5.37 -15.77
C GLU A 85 -2.17 -6.19 -16.66
N ALA A 86 -2.59 -7.39 -17.08
CA ALA A 86 -1.83 -8.22 -18.00
C ALA A 86 -1.64 -7.53 -19.36
N VAL A 87 -2.69 -6.88 -19.87
CA VAL A 87 -2.61 -6.10 -21.13
C VAL A 87 -1.68 -4.90 -20.99
N LEU A 88 -1.73 -4.19 -19.87
CA LEU A 88 -0.82 -3.08 -19.60
C LEU A 88 0.64 -3.53 -19.52
N MET A 89 0.92 -4.64 -18.84
CA MET A 89 2.27 -5.19 -18.72
C MET A 89 2.86 -5.61 -20.07
N ALA A 90 2.05 -6.11 -20.98
CA ALA A 90 2.47 -6.46 -22.34
C ALA A 90 2.93 -5.24 -23.15
N LYS A 91 2.48 -4.04 -22.79
CA LYS A 91 2.82 -2.75 -23.45
C LYS A 91 3.97 -2.00 -22.76
N MET A 92 4.44 -2.47 -21.61
CA MET A 92 5.53 -1.84 -20.87
C MET A 92 6.90 -2.08 -21.55
N PRO A 93 7.94 -1.28 -21.21
CA PRO A 93 9.27 -1.37 -21.84
C PRO A 93 9.94 -2.74 -21.73
N MET A 94 9.58 -3.57 -20.76
CA MET A 94 10.13 -4.91 -20.57
C MET A 94 9.01 -5.98 -20.51
N PRO A 95 8.27 -6.22 -21.59
CA PRO A 95 7.12 -7.13 -21.58
C PRO A 95 7.51 -8.60 -21.34
N THR A 96 8.77 -8.99 -21.63
CA THR A 96 9.30 -10.32 -21.37
C THR A 96 9.76 -10.57 -19.94
N HIS A 97 9.85 -9.51 -19.12
CA HIS A 97 10.28 -9.54 -17.72
C HIS A 97 9.27 -8.83 -16.80
N PRO A 98 8.01 -9.30 -16.72
CA PRO A 98 6.95 -8.60 -15.97
C PRO A 98 7.24 -8.57 -14.47
N ARG A 99 7.84 -9.62 -13.91
CA ARG A 99 8.21 -9.64 -12.49
C ARG A 99 9.27 -8.60 -12.15
N LEU A 100 10.23 -8.38 -13.04
CA LEU A 100 11.23 -7.33 -12.89
C LEU A 100 10.59 -5.94 -12.94
N MET A 101 9.63 -5.75 -13.83
CA MET A 101 8.83 -4.51 -13.86
C MET A 101 8.07 -4.27 -12.56
N MET A 102 7.45 -5.30 -11.98
CA MET A 102 6.80 -5.19 -10.67
C MET A 102 7.79 -4.80 -9.57
N LEU A 103 8.99 -5.36 -9.60
CA LEU A 103 10.05 -5.04 -8.64
C LEU A 103 10.52 -3.58 -8.73
N ILE A 104 10.49 -2.99 -9.93
CA ILE A 104 10.85 -1.59 -10.17
C ILE A 104 9.68 -0.66 -9.82
N THR A 105 8.48 -0.98 -10.27
CA THR A 105 7.29 -0.12 -10.09
C THR A 105 6.77 -0.15 -8.66
N GLY A 106 6.91 -1.25 -7.94
CA GLY A 106 6.48 -1.39 -6.55
C GLY A 106 7.01 -0.28 -5.64
N PRO A 107 8.33 -0.08 -5.54
CA PRO A 107 8.90 0.99 -4.73
C PRO A 107 8.43 2.40 -5.14
N ILE A 108 8.24 2.65 -6.43
CA ILE A 108 7.75 3.94 -6.93
C ILE A 108 6.32 4.19 -6.42
N ILE A 109 5.45 3.20 -6.55
CA ILE A 109 4.08 3.25 -6.03
C ILE A 109 4.11 3.40 -4.51
N GLY A 110 5.00 2.69 -3.82
CA GLY A 110 5.20 2.78 -2.38
C GLY A 110 5.56 4.18 -1.90
N ILE A 111 6.43 4.88 -2.62
CA ILE A 111 6.80 6.26 -2.32
C ILE A 111 5.61 7.20 -2.52
N ILE A 112 4.93 7.11 -3.65
CA ILE A 112 3.77 7.97 -3.97
C ILE A 112 2.65 7.75 -2.94
N SER A 113 2.26 6.50 -2.70
CA SER A 113 1.23 6.16 -1.72
C SER A 113 1.67 6.49 -0.29
N GLY A 114 2.96 6.40 0.00
CA GLY A 114 3.55 6.79 1.27
C GLY A 114 3.41 8.28 1.55
N LEU A 115 3.61 9.13 0.56
CA LEU A 115 3.36 10.57 0.67
C LEU A 115 1.89 10.84 1.00
N VAL A 116 0.97 10.12 0.37
CA VAL A 116 -0.48 10.24 0.62
C VAL A 116 -0.83 9.79 2.04
N LEU A 117 -0.41 8.60 2.45
CA LEU A 117 -0.72 8.09 3.80
C LEU A 117 -0.03 8.93 4.88
N GLY A 118 1.19 9.39 4.64
CA GLY A 118 1.89 10.31 5.52
C GLY A 118 1.11 11.61 5.74
N LEU A 119 0.61 12.19 4.66
CA LEU A 119 -0.22 13.39 4.71
C LEU A 119 -1.54 13.13 5.46
N PHE A 120 -2.21 12.01 5.20
CA PHE A 120 -3.43 11.62 5.92
C PHE A 120 -3.17 11.49 7.43
N ALA A 121 -2.09 10.83 7.82
CA ALA A 121 -1.72 10.67 9.23
C ALA A 121 -1.42 12.03 9.89
N PHE A 122 -0.74 12.93 9.19
CA PHE A 122 -0.48 14.28 9.66
C PHE A 122 -1.77 15.09 9.85
N ILE A 123 -2.66 15.10 8.86
CA ILE A 123 -3.96 15.80 8.94
C ILE A 123 -4.81 15.21 10.08
N ALA A 124 -4.91 13.88 10.17
CA ALA A 124 -5.65 13.21 11.24
C ALA A 124 -5.13 13.60 12.63
N SER A 125 -3.81 13.74 12.79
CA SER A 125 -3.20 14.18 14.04
C SER A 125 -3.62 15.60 14.46
N LYS A 126 -3.77 16.50 13.48
CA LYS A 126 -4.24 17.87 13.74
C LYS A 126 -5.72 17.92 14.12
N LEU A 127 -6.54 17.13 13.43
CA LEU A 127 -7.97 17.06 13.68
C LEU A 127 -8.29 16.47 15.06
N LEU A 128 -7.58 15.40 15.45
CA LEU A 128 -7.79 14.76 16.76
C LEU A 128 -7.30 15.62 17.92
N LYS A 129 -6.15 16.29 17.77
CA LYS A 129 -5.64 17.20 18.80
C LYS A 129 -6.48 18.46 19.00
N LYS A 130 -7.18 18.92 17.98
CA LYS A 130 -8.07 20.09 18.08
C LYS A 130 -9.36 19.80 18.85
N LYS A 131 -9.71 18.51 19.02
CA LYS A 131 -10.90 18.08 19.79
C LYS A 131 -10.63 17.85 21.28
N LEU A 132 -9.39 17.91 21.70
CA LEU A 132 -8.96 17.81 23.09
C LEU A 132 -8.64 19.21 23.65
#